data_776963a9582b404a4740556e98e3e9fb
#
_entry.id   776963a9582b404a4740556e98e3e9fb
#
_cell.length_a   1.000
_cell.length_b   1.000
_cell.length_c   1.000
_cell.angle_alpha   90.00
_cell.angle_beta   90.00
_cell.angle_gamma   90.00
#
_symmetry.space_group_name_H-M   'P 1'
#
loop_
_entity.id
_entity.type
_entity.pdbx_description
1 polymer ?
#
loop_
_entity_poly.entity_id
_entity_poly.type
_entity_poly.pdbx_seq_one_letter_code
_entity_poly.pdbx_strand_id
1 'polypeptide(L)'
;MTKTITILGSTGSIGRQTLSVADELGLRVAALTAERNVDLMEAQCRKYRPKLAVLADEAAAEELKVRLADMNIRVLAGAEALCEAAALPEADTVVAAVCGFAALRPTLTAIREKKRIALANKETMVCAGEIMQSAARESGAEIIPVDSEHSAIFQCLMGCRERTEIKRLILTCSGGPFFGKTRESLACMTKSDALRHPNWKMGAKITVDCATLMNKGLEIIEAMRLYELPLSKVEAVIHRQSVVHSLVEFVDGAVMAQLGVPDMRIPIGLAMTYPNRAHNPAPALDLLSCGPLTFDVIDETAFPCFALAQQAAQTGGTACTAINAANEEAVGLFLQDKIGFYDIANAVEAALRLPVVQEPSLADIFEADRLARIHTRERFLK
;
A
#
# COMPACT_ATOMS: atom_id res chain seq x y z
N MET A 1 -11.56 -25.11 10.10
CA MET A 1 -11.91 -24.95 8.66
C MET A 1 -10.73 -24.31 7.95
N THR A 2 -10.38 -24.72 6.74
CA THR A 2 -9.35 -24.09 5.93
C THR A 2 -9.83 -22.71 5.52
N LYS A 3 -9.09 -21.65 5.86
CA LYS A 3 -9.43 -20.29 5.47
C LYS A 3 -9.40 -20.12 3.94
N THR A 4 -10.32 -19.34 3.43
CA THR A 4 -10.44 -19.08 2.00
C THR A 4 -10.19 -17.60 1.73
N ILE A 5 -9.38 -17.28 0.71
CA ILE A 5 -8.97 -15.92 0.41
C ILE A 5 -9.35 -15.50 -1.01
N THR A 6 -9.62 -14.21 -1.17
CA THR A 6 -9.61 -13.50 -2.45
C THR A 6 -8.38 -12.63 -2.52
N ILE A 7 -7.70 -12.60 -3.68
CA ILE A 7 -6.52 -11.76 -3.90
C ILE A 7 -6.82 -10.73 -4.98
N LEU A 8 -6.95 -9.48 -4.57
CA LEU A 8 -7.06 -8.34 -5.47
C LEU A 8 -5.64 -7.92 -5.89
N GLY A 9 -5.28 -8.11 -7.16
CA GLY A 9 -3.95 -7.84 -7.67
C GLY A 9 -2.97 -9.01 -7.58
N SER A 10 -3.40 -10.23 -7.89
CA SER A 10 -2.65 -11.48 -7.72
C SER A 10 -1.35 -11.57 -8.54
N THR A 11 -1.26 -10.89 -9.67
CA THR A 11 -0.09 -10.91 -10.55
C THR A 11 1.01 -9.92 -10.14
N GLY A 12 0.69 -9.00 -9.21
CA GLY A 12 1.63 -8.05 -8.64
C GLY A 12 2.62 -8.69 -7.66
N SER A 13 3.56 -7.89 -7.14
CA SER A 13 4.58 -8.37 -6.18
C SER A 13 3.94 -8.94 -4.91
N ILE A 14 3.02 -8.21 -4.30
CA ILE A 14 2.31 -8.64 -3.08
C ILE A 14 1.41 -9.84 -3.38
N GLY A 15 0.67 -9.83 -4.47
CA GLY A 15 -0.21 -10.95 -4.83
C GLY A 15 0.54 -12.26 -5.00
N ARG A 16 1.70 -12.25 -5.66
CA ARG A 16 2.56 -13.44 -5.82
C ARG A 16 3.12 -13.94 -4.48
N GLN A 17 3.53 -13.03 -3.60
CA GLN A 17 3.99 -13.40 -2.26
C GLN A 17 2.84 -13.92 -1.39
N THR A 18 1.63 -13.37 -1.56
CA THR A 18 0.42 -13.91 -0.92
C THR A 18 0.14 -15.35 -1.36
N LEU A 19 0.29 -15.65 -2.64
CA LEU A 19 0.13 -17.02 -3.14
C LEU A 19 1.20 -17.97 -2.56
N SER A 20 2.44 -17.52 -2.38
CA SER A 20 3.49 -18.30 -1.70
C SER A 20 3.13 -18.58 -0.23
N VAL A 21 2.57 -17.61 0.46
CA VAL A 21 2.07 -17.79 1.85
C VAL A 21 0.85 -18.70 1.87
N ALA A 22 -0.05 -18.59 0.87
CA ALA A 22 -1.22 -19.45 0.75
C ALA A 22 -0.84 -20.93 0.56
N ASP A 23 0.20 -21.19 -0.25
CA ASP A 23 0.76 -22.55 -0.43
C ASP A 23 1.27 -23.11 0.90
N GLU A 24 2.05 -22.35 1.66
CA GLU A 24 2.62 -22.76 2.95
C GLU A 24 1.54 -23.06 4.00
N LEU A 25 0.52 -22.19 4.04
CA LEU A 25 -0.57 -22.28 5.03
C LEU A 25 -1.72 -23.20 4.58
N GLY A 26 -1.67 -23.75 3.37
CA GLY A 26 -2.75 -24.57 2.81
C GLY A 26 -4.06 -23.79 2.64
N LEU A 27 -4.01 -22.48 2.32
CA LEU A 27 -5.21 -21.68 2.13
C LEU A 27 -5.87 -21.96 0.77
N ARG A 28 -7.19 -21.85 0.72
CA ARG A 28 -7.95 -21.93 -0.53
C ARG A 28 -8.04 -20.55 -1.16
N VAL A 29 -7.95 -20.48 -2.48
CA VAL A 29 -8.10 -19.24 -3.25
C VAL A 29 -9.46 -19.26 -3.95
N ALA A 30 -10.36 -18.36 -3.54
CA ALA A 30 -11.70 -18.24 -4.12
C ALA A 30 -11.70 -17.39 -5.39
N ALA A 31 -10.97 -16.28 -5.39
CA ALA A 31 -10.85 -15.42 -6.57
C ALA A 31 -9.44 -14.84 -6.69
N LEU A 32 -9.08 -14.60 -7.94
CA LEU A 32 -7.86 -13.91 -8.36
C LEU A 32 -8.23 -12.73 -9.26
N THR A 33 -7.59 -11.57 -9.04
CA THR A 33 -7.77 -10.45 -9.94
C THR A 33 -6.43 -9.88 -10.41
N ALA A 34 -6.40 -9.30 -11.59
CA ALA A 34 -5.23 -8.57 -12.12
C ALA A 34 -5.68 -7.46 -13.07
N GLU A 35 -4.74 -6.68 -13.57
CA GLU A 35 -5.01 -5.65 -14.58
C GLU A 35 -5.16 -6.28 -15.97
N ARG A 36 -4.04 -6.82 -16.54
CA ARG A 36 -3.99 -7.31 -17.93
C ARG A 36 -3.00 -8.47 -18.16
N ASN A 37 -2.34 -8.98 -17.14
CA ASN A 37 -1.33 -10.03 -17.32
C ASN A 37 -1.98 -11.40 -17.46
N VAL A 38 -2.35 -11.76 -18.71
CA VAL A 38 -3.05 -13.00 -19.05
C VAL A 38 -2.20 -14.23 -18.74
N ASP A 39 -0.91 -14.23 -19.12
CA ASP A 39 -0.04 -15.41 -18.98
C ASP A 39 0.11 -15.82 -17.51
N LEU A 40 0.39 -14.86 -16.63
CA LEU A 40 0.55 -15.15 -15.20
C LEU A 40 -0.79 -15.50 -14.55
N MET A 41 -1.88 -14.84 -14.98
CA MET A 41 -3.23 -15.14 -14.48
C MET A 41 -3.66 -16.56 -14.88
N GLU A 42 -3.43 -16.98 -16.10
CA GLU A 42 -3.71 -18.36 -16.56
C GLU A 42 -2.93 -19.37 -15.70
N ALA A 43 -1.63 -19.18 -15.52
CA ALA A 43 -0.80 -20.06 -14.69
C ALA A 43 -1.32 -20.15 -13.24
N GLN A 44 -1.73 -19.02 -12.65
CA GLN A 44 -2.33 -18.99 -11.32
C GLN A 44 -3.69 -19.69 -11.29
N CYS A 45 -4.55 -19.46 -12.27
CA CYS A 45 -5.86 -20.11 -12.37
C CYS A 45 -5.72 -21.63 -12.50
N ARG A 46 -4.81 -22.13 -13.33
CA ARG A 46 -4.57 -23.58 -13.47
C ARG A 46 -4.07 -24.22 -12.19
N LYS A 47 -3.22 -23.51 -11.43
CA LYS A 47 -2.67 -24.01 -10.16
C LYS A 47 -3.68 -23.97 -9.01
N TYR A 48 -4.31 -22.81 -8.79
CA TYR A 48 -5.15 -22.57 -7.59
C TYR A 48 -6.63 -22.88 -7.80
N ARG A 49 -7.08 -22.98 -9.06
CA ARG A 49 -8.46 -23.32 -9.46
C ARG A 49 -9.50 -22.44 -8.71
N PRO A 50 -9.38 -21.10 -8.80
CA PRO A 50 -10.34 -20.21 -8.18
C PRO A 50 -11.73 -20.40 -8.85
N LYS A 51 -12.80 -19.98 -8.16
CA LYS A 51 -14.14 -19.91 -8.77
C LYS A 51 -14.26 -18.74 -9.74
N LEU A 52 -13.53 -17.65 -9.46
CA LEU A 52 -13.61 -16.40 -10.23
C LEU A 52 -12.21 -15.85 -10.52
N ALA A 53 -11.99 -15.51 -11.78
CA ALA A 53 -10.85 -14.75 -12.25
C ALA A 53 -11.32 -13.43 -12.86
N VAL A 54 -10.68 -12.31 -12.51
CA VAL A 54 -11.07 -11.00 -13.05
C VAL A 54 -9.84 -10.29 -13.61
N LEU A 55 -9.98 -9.78 -14.84
CA LEU A 55 -9.02 -8.83 -15.38
C LEU A 55 -9.69 -7.46 -15.56
N ALA A 56 -9.01 -6.38 -15.17
CA ALA A 56 -9.56 -5.03 -15.34
C ALA A 56 -9.65 -4.64 -16.82
N ASP A 57 -8.72 -5.13 -17.64
CA ASP A 57 -8.71 -4.95 -19.09
C ASP A 57 -9.65 -5.96 -19.75
N GLU A 58 -10.62 -5.46 -20.53
CA GLU A 58 -11.66 -6.28 -21.18
C GLU A 58 -11.08 -7.23 -22.23
N ALA A 59 -10.12 -6.76 -23.06
CA ALA A 59 -9.51 -7.58 -24.09
C ALA A 59 -8.69 -8.74 -23.48
N ALA A 60 -7.95 -8.45 -22.42
CA ALA A 60 -7.21 -9.46 -21.66
C ALA A 60 -8.15 -10.49 -20.99
N ALA A 61 -9.32 -10.05 -20.52
CA ALA A 61 -10.30 -10.95 -19.92
C ALA A 61 -10.90 -11.91 -20.95
N GLU A 62 -11.25 -11.44 -22.15
CA GLU A 62 -11.74 -12.30 -23.23
C GLU A 62 -10.65 -13.29 -23.69
N GLU A 63 -9.40 -12.87 -23.78
CA GLU A 63 -8.29 -13.79 -24.05
C GLU A 63 -8.15 -14.85 -22.96
N LEU A 64 -8.19 -14.46 -21.68
CA LEU A 64 -8.12 -15.41 -20.55
C LEU A 64 -9.27 -16.41 -20.57
N LYS A 65 -10.48 -15.97 -20.90
CA LYS A 65 -11.68 -16.80 -21.00
C LYS A 65 -11.51 -17.91 -22.04
N VAL A 66 -10.93 -17.57 -23.20
CA VAL A 66 -10.61 -18.56 -24.24
C VAL A 66 -9.56 -19.56 -23.74
N ARG A 67 -8.50 -19.07 -23.09
CA ARG A 67 -7.40 -19.91 -22.56
C ARG A 67 -7.83 -20.86 -21.45
N LEU A 68 -8.85 -20.49 -20.67
CA LEU A 68 -9.40 -21.29 -19.56
C LEU A 68 -10.70 -22.04 -19.92
N ALA A 69 -11.03 -22.15 -21.20
CA ALA A 69 -12.27 -22.83 -21.65
C ALA A 69 -12.36 -24.31 -21.22
N ASP A 70 -11.22 -24.93 -20.91
CA ASP A 70 -11.12 -26.30 -20.38
C ASP A 70 -11.31 -26.39 -18.85
N MET A 71 -11.48 -25.24 -18.17
CA MET A 71 -11.61 -25.16 -16.71
C MET A 71 -12.97 -24.61 -16.29
N ASN A 72 -13.47 -25.07 -15.16
CA ASN A 72 -14.70 -24.51 -14.55
C ASN A 72 -14.36 -23.27 -13.71
N ILE A 73 -13.91 -22.20 -14.38
CA ILE A 73 -13.57 -20.92 -13.77
C ILE A 73 -14.37 -19.83 -14.49
N ARG A 74 -15.09 -19.03 -13.72
CA ARG A 74 -15.80 -17.88 -14.28
C ARG A 74 -14.80 -16.74 -14.50
N VAL A 75 -14.73 -16.20 -15.72
CA VAL A 75 -13.86 -15.08 -16.08
C VAL A 75 -14.71 -13.83 -16.31
N LEU A 76 -14.38 -12.74 -15.65
CA LEU A 76 -15.07 -11.45 -15.76
C LEU A 76 -14.07 -10.32 -16.03
N ALA A 77 -14.61 -9.16 -16.48
CA ALA A 77 -13.84 -7.97 -16.81
C ALA A 77 -14.32 -6.72 -16.06
N GLY A 78 -13.40 -5.77 -15.88
CA GLY A 78 -13.72 -4.42 -15.47
C GLY A 78 -13.85 -4.19 -13.97
N ALA A 79 -14.11 -2.93 -13.60
CA ALA A 79 -14.08 -2.46 -12.22
C ALA A 79 -15.18 -3.05 -11.33
N GLU A 80 -16.39 -3.25 -11.88
CA GLU A 80 -17.50 -3.84 -11.11
C GLU A 80 -17.22 -5.33 -10.80
N ALA A 81 -16.55 -6.04 -11.70
CA ALA A 81 -16.14 -7.42 -11.45
C ALA A 81 -15.08 -7.54 -10.34
N LEU A 82 -14.24 -6.51 -10.14
CA LEU A 82 -13.33 -6.45 -8.98
C LEU A 82 -14.11 -6.37 -7.67
N CYS A 83 -15.21 -5.62 -7.65
CA CYS A 83 -16.10 -5.55 -6.48
C CYS A 83 -16.80 -6.89 -6.25
N GLU A 84 -17.23 -7.56 -7.31
CA GLU A 84 -17.83 -8.90 -7.20
C GLU A 84 -16.82 -9.92 -6.62
N ALA A 85 -15.56 -9.90 -7.08
CA ALA A 85 -14.53 -10.77 -6.53
C ALA A 85 -14.27 -10.48 -5.03
N ALA A 86 -14.32 -9.21 -4.63
CA ALA A 86 -14.15 -8.78 -3.25
C ALA A 86 -15.32 -9.21 -2.34
N ALA A 87 -16.53 -9.33 -2.90
CA ALA A 87 -17.74 -9.70 -2.20
C ALA A 87 -18.00 -11.21 -2.13
N LEU A 88 -17.17 -12.07 -2.75
CA LEU A 88 -17.43 -13.50 -2.82
C LEU A 88 -17.73 -14.12 -1.45
N PRO A 89 -18.89 -14.78 -1.27
CA PRO A 89 -19.30 -15.32 0.04
C PRO A 89 -18.33 -16.34 0.62
N GLU A 90 -17.63 -17.09 -0.23
CA GLU A 90 -16.71 -18.15 0.16
C GLU A 90 -15.38 -17.62 0.72
N ALA A 91 -15.05 -16.36 0.48
CA ALA A 91 -13.83 -15.78 0.99
C ALA A 91 -14.03 -15.23 2.41
N ASP A 92 -13.17 -15.65 3.33
CA ASP A 92 -13.12 -15.12 4.70
C ASP A 92 -12.25 -13.85 4.76
N THR A 93 -11.23 -13.78 3.90
CA THR A 93 -10.24 -12.71 3.87
C THR A 93 -10.03 -12.21 2.45
N VAL A 94 -9.95 -10.89 2.29
CA VAL A 94 -9.59 -10.23 1.04
C VAL A 94 -8.23 -9.56 1.19
N VAL A 95 -7.30 -9.91 0.32
CA VAL A 95 -5.98 -9.26 0.22
C VAL A 95 -6.10 -8.10 -0.75
N ALA A 96 -6.04 -6.88 -0.25
CA ALA A 96 -6.13 -5.66 -1.04
C ALA A 96 -4.72 -5.27 -1.54
N ALA A 97 -4.30 -5.81 -2.70
CA ALA A 97 -2.97 -5.62 -3.29
C ALA A 97 -3.01 -5.01 -4.71
N VAL A 98 -4.13 -4.42 -5.11
CA VAL A 98 -4.21 -3.55 -6.29
C VAL A 98 -3.49 -2.26 -5.99
N CYS A 99 -2.67 -1.75 -6.92
CA CYS A 99 -1.94 -0.50 -6.74
C CYS A 99 -2.85 0.72 -6.91
N GLY A 100 -2.59 1.78 -6.14
CA GLY A 100 -3.19 3.09 -6.31
C GLY A 100 -4.66 3.17 -5.91
N PHE A 101 -5.30 4.27 -6.32
CA PHE A 101 -6.66 4.63 -5.96
C PHE A 101 -7.73 3.62 -6.42
N ALA A 102 -7.46 2.85 -7.48
CA ALA A 102 -8.41 1.86 -8.04
C ALA A 102 -8.82 0.76 -7.04
N ALA A 103 -8.02 0.52 -6.00
CA ALA A 103 -8.34 -0.45 -4.95
C ALA A 103 -9.48 0.00 -4.01
N LEU A 104 -9.88 1.28 -3.99
CA LEU A 104 -10.79 1.82 -2.98
C LEU A 104 -12.18 1.17 -3.02
N ARG A 105 -12.82 1.13 -4.19
CA ARG A 105 -14.17 0.53 -4.32
C ARG A 105 -14.20 -0.94 -3.92
N PRO A 106 -13.35 -1.83 -4.47
CA PRO A 106 -13.40 -3.24 -4.10
C PRO A 106 -13.03 -3.49 -2.63
N THR A 107 -12.12 -2.69 -2.04
CA THR A 107 -11.80 -2.79 -0.62
C THR A 107 -12.97 -2.39 0.28
N LEU A 108 -13.66 -1.28 -0.02
CA LEU A 108 -14.88 -0.88 0.69
C LEU A 108 -16.00 -1.92 0.53
N THR A 109 -16.13 -2.53 -0.64
CA THR A 109 -17.09 -3.62 -0.86
C THR A 109 -16.79 -4.80 0.07
N ALA A 110 -15.52 -5.24 0.14
CA ALA A 110 -15.11 -6.32 1.04
C ALA A 110 -15.38 -5.99 2.53
N ILE A 111 -15.12 -4.75 2.97
CA ILE A 111 -15.41 -4.28 4.33
C ILE A 111 -16.90 -4.40 4.64
N ARG A 112 -17.77 -3.92 3.73
CA ARG A 112 -19.23 -3.98 3.89
C ARG A 112 -19.76 -5.42 3.95
N GLU A 113 -19.10 -6.33 3.23
CA GLU A 113 -19.36 -7.77 3.25
C GLU A 113 -18.70 -8.49 4.46
N LYS A 114 -18.26 -7.72 5.47
CA LYS A 114 -17.70 -8.22 6.75
C LYS A 114 -16.47 -9.12 6.57
N LYS A 115 -15.73 -8.94 5.48
CA LYS A 115 -14.51 -9.71 5.24
C LYS A 115 -13.36 -9.15 6.08
N ARG A 116 -12.43 -10.00 6.51
CA ARG A 116 -11.13 -9.53 6.97
C ARG A 116 -10.37 -8.93 5.79
N ILE A 117 -9.78 -7.76 5.98
CA ILE A 117 -8.99 -7.08 4.96
C ILE A 117 -7.51 -7.21 5.34
N ALA A 118 -6.73 -7.93 4.54
CA ALA A 118 -5.28 -7.85 4.56
C ALA A 118 -4.86 -6.67 3.66
N LEU A 119 -4.66 -5.52 4.28
CA LEU A 119 -4.50 -4.24 3.58
C LEU A 119 -3.05 -4.01 3.19
N ALA A 120 -2.73 -4.17 1.91
CA ALA A 120 -1.43 -3.85 1.33
C ALA A 120 -1.44 -2.55 0.50
N ASN A 121 -2.62 -2.04 0.16
CA ASN A 121 -2.79 -0.80 -0.57
C ASN A 121 -2.95 0.38 0.40
N LYS A 122 -1.90 1.17 0.56
CA LYS A 122 -1.90 2.34 1.44
C LYS A 122 -2.75 3.48 0.91
N GLU A 123 -2.85 3.61 -0.41
CA GLU A 123 -3.54 4.72 -1.07
C GLU A 123 -5.02 4.78 -0.69
N THR A 124 -5.66 3.64 -0.41
CA THR A 124 -7.05 3.62 0.06
C THR A 124 -7.21 4.27 1.44
N MET A 125 -6.28 4.01 2.37
CA MET A 125 -6.29 4.65 3.69
C MET A 125 -5.92 6.13 3.61
N VAL A 126 -5.00 6.49 2.73
CA VAL A 126 -4.62 7.88 2.48
C VAL A 126 -5.81 8.68 1.97
N CYS A 127 -6.54 8.14 0.99
CA CYS A 127 -7.62 8.86 0.31
C CYS A 127 -8.96 8.82 1.08
N ALA A 128 -9.29 7.69 1.71
CA ALA A 128 -10.62 7.45 2.27
C ALA A 128 -10.57 6.75 3.66
N GLY A 129 -9.49 6.93 4.42
CA GLY A 129 -9.28 6.20 5.66
C GLY A 129 -10.40 6.35 6.68
N GLU A 130 -10.97 7.54 6.83
CA GLU A 130 -12.10 7.79 7.75
C GLU A 130 -13.35 7.03 7.33
N ILE A 131 -13.66 7.02 6.02
CA ILE A 131 -14.79 6.25 5.46
C ILE A 131 -14.55 4.75 5.64
N MET A 132 -13.33 4.27 5.39
CA MET A 132 -12.98 2.86 5.55
C MET A 132 -13.08 2.41 7.02
N GLN A 133 -12.57 3.21 7.95
CA GLN A 133 -12.65 2.94 9.38
C GLN A 133 -14.10 2.96 9.90
N SER A 134 -14.93 3.92 9.44
CA SER A 134 -16.35 3.92 9.76
C SER A 134 -17.05 2.67 9.26
N ALA A 135 -16.86 2.33 7.99
CA ALA A 135 -17.44 1.13 7.39
C ALA A 135 -16.97 -0.16 8.10
N ALA A 136 -15.70 -0.22 8.54
CA ALA A 136 -15.18 -1.36 9.28
C ALA A 136 -15.83 -1.48 10.68
N ARG A 137 -15.99 -0.37 11.40
CA ARG A 137 -16.71 -0.35 12.69
C ARG A 137 -18.17 -0.78 12.53
N GLU A 138 -18.85 -0.28 11.51
CA GLU A 138 -20.27 -0.58 11.24
C GLU A 138 -20.49 -2.05 10.86
N SER A 139 -19.61 -2.61 10.02
CA SER A 139 -19.71 -3.99 9.56
C SER A 139 -19.12 -5.01 10.53
N GLY A 140 -18.20 -4.60 11.40
CA GLY A 140 -17.39 -5.49 12.22
C GLY A 140 -16.22 -6.14 11.45
N ALA A 141 -15.86 -5.63 10.26
CA ALA A 141 -14.72 -6.10 9.51
C ALA A 141 -13.40 -5.73 10.17
N GLU A 142 -12.42 -6.62 10.14
CA GLU A 142 -11.07 -6.35 10.65
C GLU A 142 -10.15 -5.89 9.52
N ILE A 143 -9.46 -4.77 9.70
CA ILE A 143 -8.41 -4.31 8.79
C ILE A 143 -7.05 -4.64 9.41
N ILE A 144 -6.32 -5.56 8.81
CA ILE A 144 -4.98 -5.98 9.25
C ILE A 144 -3.96 -5.43 8.25
N PRO A 145 -3.01 -4.58 8.68
CA PRO A 145 -2.03 -4.00 7.79
C PRO A 145 -1.03 -5.04 7.27
N VAL A 146 -0.73 -4.96 5.98
CA VAL A 146 0.29 -5.75 5.29
C VAL A 146 1.52 -4.89 4.97
N ASP A 147 1.37 -3.57 4.81
CA ASP A 147 2.54 -2.70 4.69
C ASP A 147 3.49 -2.94 5.87
N SER A 148 4.79 -3.09 5.60
CA SER A 148 5.76 -3.61 6.58
C SER A 148 5.84 -2.76 7.84
N GLU A 149 5.85 -1.45 7.70
CA GLU A 149 5.91 -0.50 8.78
C GLU A 149 4.66 -0.51 9.66
N HIS A 150 3.49 -0.55 9.00
CA HIS A 150 2.21 -0.60 9.70
C HIS A 150 1.99 -1.96 10.36
N SER A 151 2.36 -3.05 9.71
CA SER A 151 2.35 -4.37 10.33
C SER A 151 3.26 -4.43 11.56
N ALA A 152 4.43 -3.77 11.51
CA ALA A 152 5.34 -3.68 12.65
C ALA A 152 4.70 -2.93 13.83
N ILE A 153 4.10 -1.77 13.58
CA ILE A 153 3.37 -1.00 14.60
C ILE A 153 2.21 -1.84 15.17
N PHE A 154 1.42 -2.48 14.30
CA PHE A 154 0.34 -3.36 14.71
C PHE A 154 0.83 -4.45 15.67
N GLN A 155 1.98 -5.07 15.39
CA GLN A 155 2.58 -6.09 16.24
C GLN A 155 3.08 -5.54 17.58
N CYS A 156 3.67 -4.35 17.59
CA CYS A 156 4.09 -3.68 18.83
C CYS A 156 2.92 -3.29 19.71
N LEU A 157 1.75 -3.04 19.12
CA LEU A 157 0.52 -2.64 19.82
C LEU A 157 -0.34 -3.82 20.31
N MET A 158 0.01 -5.09 20.03
CA MET A 158 -0.81 -6.24 20.44
C MET A 158 -1.05 -6.34 21.95
N GLY A 159 -0.22 -5.73 22.78
CA GLY A 159 -0.39 -5.67 24.24
C GLY A 159 -0.96 -4.35 24.76
N CYS A 160 -1.10 -3.34 23.90
CA CYS A 160 -1.60 -2.03 24.25
C CYS A 160 -3.13 -2.08 24.44
N ARG A 161 -3.62 -1.56 25.56
CA ARG A 161 -5.06 -1.56 25.87
C ARG A 161 -5.75 -0.28 25.43
N GLU A 162 -5.06 0.85 25.60
CA GLU A 162 -5.59 2.16 25.31
C GLU A 162 -4.61 2.99 24.47
N ARG A 163 -5.13 3.77 23.54
CA ARG A 163 -4.31 4.67 22.70
C ARG A 163 -3.60 5.77 23.49
N THR A 164 -4.08 6.08 24.69
CA THR A 164 -3.44 7.00 25.64
C THR A 164 -2.08 6.51 26.12
N GLU A 165 -1.83 5.19 26.07
CA GLU A 165 -0.52 4.60 26.38
C GLU A 165 0.55 4.93 25.32
N ILE A 166 0.13 5.29 24.10
CA ILE A 166 1.02 5.59 22.99
C ILE A 166 1.51 7.03 23.09
N LYS A 167 2.82 7.21 23.26
CA LYS A 167 3.45 8.53 23.19
C LYS A 167 3.62 8.94 21.73
N ARG A 168 4.25 8.09 20.90
CA ARG A 168 4.37 8.28 19.44
C ARG A 168 4.65 6.97 18.70
N LEU A 169 4.35 6.99 17.40
CA LEU A 169 4.76 5.99 16.43
C LEU A 169 6.00 6.50 15.68
N ILE A 170 6.96 5.63 15.43
CA ILE A 170 8.20 5.95 14.72
C ILE A 170 8.30 5.00 13.53
N LEU A 171 7.96 5.50 12.34
CA LEU A 171 8.09 4.75 11.10
C LEU A 171 9.54 4.77 10.63
N THR A 172 10.07 3.64 10.20
CA THR A 172 11.39 3.59 9.57
C THR A 172 11.28 3.64 8.06
N CYS A 173 12.29 4.15 7.37
CA CYS A 173 12.43 4.04 5.92
C CYS A 173 13.88 3.80 5.53
N SER A 174 14.11 3.15 4.39
CA SER A 174 15.47 2.93 3.87
C SER A 174 16.16 4.21 3.39
N GLY A 175 15.41 5.32 3.25
CA GLY A 175 15.86 6.56 2.61
C GLY A 175 15.94 6.45 1.08
N GLY A 176 15.52 5.32 0.49
CA GLY A 176 15.49 5.09 -0.94
C GLY A 176 16.87 5.06 -1.61
N PRO A 177 16.90 5.11 -2.96
CA PRO A 177 18.16 5.08 -3.74
C PRO A 177 18.98 6.37 -3.63
N PHE A 178 18.38 7.44 -3.13
CA PHE A 178 18.96 8.78 -3.13
C PHE A 178 19.41 9.29 -1.77
N PHE A 179 19.42 8.44 -0.76
CA PHE A 179 19.92 8.80 0.56
C PHE A 179 21.31 9.42 0.50
N GLY A 180 21.51 10.56 1.20
CA GLY A 180 22.76 11.30 1.26
C GLY A 180 23.09 12.16 0.03
N LYS A 181 22.19 12.22 -0.95
CA LYS A 181 22.33 13.13 -2.12
C LYS A 181 21.79 14.52 -1.79
N THR A 182 22.44 15.54 -2.32
CA THR A 182 21.99 16.94 -2.19
C THR A 182 20.86 17.24 -3.17
N ARG A 183 20.09 18.30 -2.90
CA ARG A 183 19.01 18.79 -3.76
C ARG A 183 19.49 19.04 -5.21
N GLU A 184 20.66 19.65 -5.36
CA GLU A 184 21.24 19.98 -6.68
C GLU A 184 21.53 18.70 -7.47
N SER A 185 22.08 17.68 -6.81
CA SER A 185 22.41 16.41 -7.48
C SER A 185 21.17 15.63 -7.87
N LEU A 186 20.05 15.82 -7.17
CA LEU A 186 18.79 15.14 -7.47
C LEU A 186 18.05 15.73 -8.67
N ALA A 187 18.30 16.98 -9.03
CA ALA A 187 17.58 17.65 -10.12
C ALA A 187 17.76 16.97 -11.50
N CYS A 188 18.85 16.25 -11.70
CA CYS A 188 19.15 15.55 -12.96
C CYS A 188 18.94 14.02 -12.89
N MET A 189 18.37 13.49 -11.80
CA MET A 189 18.15 12.06 -11.66
C MET A 189 17.08 11.54 -12.64
N THR A 190 17.40 10.41 -13.26
CA THR A 190 16.55 9.75 -14.24
C THR A 190 15.67 8.66 -13.61
N LYS A 191 14.70 8.17 -14.36
CA LYS A 191 13.92 6.99 -13.93
C LYS A 191 14.82 5.77 -13.68
N SER A 192 15.88 5.58 -14.46
CA SER A 192 16.82 4.48 -14.27
C SER A 192 17.52 4.56 -12.91
N ASP A 193 17.83 5.78 -12.43
CA ASP A 193 18.43 6.00 -11.11
C ASP A 193 17.41 5.78 -9.99
N ALA A 194 16.19 6.30 -10.17
CA ALA A 194 15.11 6.17 -9.19
C ALA A 194 14.66 4.72 -8.97
N LEU A 195 14.75 3.87 -10.00
CA LEU A 195 14.33 2.47 -9.94
C LEU A 195 15.34 1.52 -9.25
N ARG A 196 16.50 2.02 -8.78
CA ARG A 196 17.53 1.23 -8.10
C ARG A 196 17.36 1.22 -6.58
N HIS A 197 16.26 0.61 -6.10
CA HIS A 197 16.05 0.52 -4.64
C HIS A 197 17.10 -0.39 -3.98
N PRO A 198 17.71 0.01 -2.83
CA PRO A 198 18.82 -0.74 -2.22
C PRO A 198 18.42 -2.09 -1.63
N ASN A 199 17.24 -2.20 -1.01
CA ASN A 199 16.87 -3.36 -0.18
C ASN A 199 15.67 -4.15 -0.73
N TRP A 200 14.73 -3.48 -1.43
CA TRP A 200 13.47 -4.07 -1.86
C TRP A 200 13.35 -4.20 -3.36
N LYS A 201 12.78 -5.31 -3.84
CA LYS A 201 12.37 -5.50 -5.24
C LYS A 201 10.86 -5.26 -5.34
N MET A 202 10.48 -4.10 -5.80
CA MET A 202 9.10 -3.62 -5.81
C MET A 202 8.64 -3.20 -7.21
N GLY A 203 7.35 -2.85 -7.34
CA GLY A 203 6.82 -2.24 -8.56
C GLY A 203 7.41 -0.85 -8.82
N ALA A 204 7.34 -0.40 -10.08
CA ALA A 204 7.97 0.85 -10.50
C ALA A 204 7.42 2.07 -9.75
N LYS A 205 6.09 2.18 -9.57
CA LYS A 205 5.44 3.31 -8.87
C LYS A 205 5.97 3.47 -7.45
N ILE A 206 5.89 2.44 -6.63
CA ILE A 206 6.35 2.51 -5.23
C ILE A 206 7.85 2.71 -5.12
N THR A 207 8.65 2.24 -6.08
CA THR A 207 10.10 2.46 -6.10
C THR A 207 10.42 3.94 -6.33
N VAL A 208 9.69 4.62 -7.23
CA VAL A 208 9.81 6.08 -7.42
C VAL A 208 9.29 6.83 -6.18
N ASP A 209 8.20 6.39 -5.57
CA ASP A 209 7.71 6.98 -4.31
C ASP A 209 8.73 6.86 -3.17
N CYS A 210 9.49 5.76 -3.10
CA CYS A 210 10.62 5.63 -2.16
C CYS A 210 11.77 6.58 -2.52
N ALA A 211 12.04 6.80 -3.81
CA ALA A 211 13.08 7.71 -4.26
C ALA A 211 12.76 9.18 -3.94
N THR A 212 11.49 9.57 -3.96
CA THR A 212 11.01 10.92 -3.59
C THR A 212 10.67 11.07 -2.10
N LEU A 213 10.70 9.99 -1.31
CA LEU A 213 10.16 9.86 0.04
C LEU A 213 8.64 10.15 0.14
N MET A 214 7.93 10.25 -0.98
CA MET A 214 6.46 10.28 -1.00
C MET A 214 5.88 9.03 -0.34
N ASN A 215 6.47 7.85 -0.58
CA ASN A 215 6.05 6.61 0.06
C ASN A 215 5.95 6.77 1.58
N LYS A 216 7.00 7.33 2.22
CA LYS A 216 7.00 7.55 3.66
C LYS A 216 6.00 8.63 4.09
N GLY A 217 5.80 9.66 3.27
CA GLY A 217 4.75 10.65 3.51
C GLY A 217 3.34 10.04 3.50
N LEU A 218 3.04 9.17 2.52
CA LEU A 218 1.76 8.45 2.45
C LEU A 218 1.60 7.48 3.64
N GLU A 219 2.67 6.83 4.06
CA GLU A 219 2.67 5.94 5.22
C GLU A 219 2.41 6.66 6.55
N ILE A 220 2.87 7.90 6.72
CA ILE A 220 2.48 8.73 7.88
C ILE A 220 0.96 8.92 7.89
N ILE A 221 0.36 9.28 6.75
CA ILE A 221 -1.10 9.47 6.65
C ILE A 221 -1.83 8.16 6.93
N GLU A 222 -1.36 7.05 6.37
CA GLU A 222 -1.91 5.72 6.62
C GLU A 222 -1.85 5.36 8.12
N ALA A 223 -0.72 5.59 8.80
CA ALA A 223 -0.57 5.34 10.24
C ALA A 223 -1.54 6.18 11.07
N MET A 224 -1.68 7.47 10.76
CA MET A 224 -2.65 8.35 11.40
C MET A 224 -4.07 7.78 11.32
N ARG A 225 -4.47 7.27 10.15
CA ARG A 225 -5.81 6.71 9.90
C ARG A 225 -5.99 5.32 10.54
N LEU A 226 -5.02 4.41 10.38
CA LEU A 226 -5.11 3.06 10.93
C LEU A 226 -5.14 3.04 12.46
N TYR A 227 -4.32 3.88 13.09
CA TYR A 227 -4.19 3.91 14.55
C TYR A 227 -4.97 5.05 15.19
N GLU A 228 -5.67 5.86 14.39
CA GLU A 228 -6.48 7.03 14.81
C GLU A 228 -5.69 7.95 15.76
N LEU A 229 -4.46 8.30 15.34
CA LEU A 229 -3.56 9.19 16.05
C LEU A 229 -3.35 10.50 15.27
N PRO A 230 -3.16 11.63 15.96
CA PRO A 230 -2.85 12.90 15.29
C PRO A 230 -1.44 12.87 14.68
N LEU A 231 -1.20 13.68 13.66
CA LEU A 231 0.11 13.81 13.00
C LEU A 231 1.26 14.06 13.99
N SER A 232 1.01 14.84 15.05
CA SER A 232 2.02 15.14 16.08
C SER A 232 2.53 13.92 16.87
N LYS A 233 1.87 12.77 16.72
CA LYS A 233 2.28 11.50 17.31
C LYS A 233 2.86 10.51 16.31
N VAL A 234 3.08 10.91 15.04
CA VAL A 234 3.61 10.02 14.00
C VAL A 234 4.86 10.65 13.39
N GLU A 235 5.99 10.02 13.60
CA GLU A 235 7.29 10.47 13.12
C GLU A 235 7.90 9.44 12.16
N ALA A 236 8.89 9.86 11.37
CA ALA A 236 9.64 8.97 10.52
C ALA A 236 11.15 9.19 10.67
N VAL A 237 11.92 8.10 10.58
CA VAL A 237 13.38 8.09 10.63
C VAL A 237 13.94 7.21 9.51
N ILE A 238 15.14 7.55 9.04
CA ILE A 238 15.85 6.70 8.08
C ILE A 238 16.54 5.58 8.84
N HIS A 239 16.34 4.35 8.38
CA HIS A 239 17.01 3.13 8.84
C HIS A 239 17.44 2.30 7.63
N ARG A 240 18.70 2.50 7.23
CA ARG A 240 19.25 1.97 5.96
C ARG A 240 19.20 0.44 5.85
N GLN A 241 19.35 -0.24 6.96
CA GLN A 241 19.42 -1.71 7.01
C GLN A 241 18.06 -2.38 6.78
N SER A 242 16.96 -1.66 6.98
CA SER A 242 15.58 -2.18 6.88
C SER A 242 15.35 -3.46 7.71
N VAL A 243 16.02 -3.57 8.87
CA VAL A 243 15.87 -4.65 9.85
C VAL A 243 14.80 -4.30 10.89
N VAL A 244 14.82 -3.07 11.41
CA VAL A 244 13.75 -2.50 12.22
C VAL A 244 12.70 -1.94 11.28
N HIS A 245 11.49 -2.52 11.29
CA HIS A 245 10.43 -2.10 10.37
C HIS A 245 9.62 -0.91 10.89
N SER A 246 9.41 -0.78 12.20
CA SER A 246 8.91 0.43 12.90
C SER A 246 8.98 0.23 14.41
N LEU A 247 8.74 1.32 15.15
CA LEU A 247 8.78 1.34 16.59
C LEU A 247 7.55 2.07 17.17
N VAL A 248 7.21 1.72 18.41
CA VAL A 248 6.21 2.42 19.23
C VAL A 248 6.88 2.87 20.51
N GLU A 249 6.86 4.16 20.81
CA GLU A 249 7.27 4.73 22.10
C GLU A 249 6.04 4.90 22.98
N PHE A 250 6.07 4.33 24.18
CA PHE A 250 4.99 4.41 25.15
C PHE A 250 5.22 5.57 26.15
N VAL A 251 4.17 5.95 26.87
CA VAL A 251 4.21 7.08 27.82
C VAL A 251 5.12 6.82 29.02
N ASP A 252 5.42 5.57 29.33
CA ASP A 252 6.38 5.17 30.39
C ASP A 252 7.84 5.24 29.95
N GLY A 253 8.09 5.61 28.67
CA GLY A 253 9.43 5.70 28.08
C GLY A 253 9.92 4.40 27.43
N ALA A 254 9.16 3.31 27.51
CA ALA A 254 9.51 2.08 26.79
C ALA A 254 9.38 2.27 25.27
N VAL A 255 10.32 1.71 24.51
CA VAL A 255 10.25 1.66 23.04
C VAL A 255 10.22 0.22 22.58
N MET A 256 9.15 -0.17 21.92
CA MET A 256 9.02 -1.49 21.29
C MET A 256 9.26 -1.41 19.80
N ALA A 257 9.95 -2.38 19.24
CA ALA A 257 10.27 -2.47 17.81
C ALA A 257 9.99 -3.87 17.28
N GLN A 258 9.49 -3.96 16.06
CA GLN A 258 9.44 -5.24 15.35
C GLN A 258 10.62 -5.29 14.39
N LEU A 259 11.38 -6.38 14.47
CA LEU A 259 12.53 -6.67 13.63
C LEU A 259 12.24 -7.87 12.73
N GLY A 260 12.79 -7.83 11.52
CA GLY A 260 12.68 -8.92 10.55
C GLY A 260 13.56 -8.69 9.33
N VAL A 261 13.68 -9.72 8.49
CA VAL A 261 14.24 -9.54 7.14
C VAL A 261 13.26 -8.75 6.27
N PRO A 262 13.74 -8.01 5.24
CA PRO A 262 12.89 -7.27 4.32
C PRO A 262 12.13 -8.22 3.36
N ASP A 263 11.10 -8.88 3.88
CA ASP A 263 10.31 -9.88 3.16
C ASP A 263 8.82 -9.71 3.48
N MET A 264 8.02 -9.37 2.47
CA MET A 264 6.59 -9.12 2.63
C MET A 264 5.79 -10.36 3.01
N ARG A 265 6.33 -11.56 2.86
CA ARG A 265 5.66 -12.79 3.32
C ARG A 265 5.44 -12.78 4.83
N ILE A 266 6.28 -12.08 5.60
CA ILE A 266 6.13 -11.95 7.06
C ILE A 266 4.82 -11.23 7.43
N PRO A 267 4.58 -9.98 7.02
CA PRO A 267 3.33 -9.28 7.33
C PRO A 267 2.12 -9.90 6.64
N ILE A 268 2.26 -10.43 5.42
CA ILE A 268 1.19 -11.17 4.75
C ILE A 268 0.79 -12.40 5.58
N GLY A 269 1.75 -13.20 6.03
CA GLY A 269 1.49 -14.38 6.85
C GLY A 269 0.74 -14.03 8.15
N LEU A 270 1.17 -12.97 8.82
CA LEU A 270 0.49 -12.49 10.01
C LEU A 270 -0.96 -12.07 9.70
N ALA A 271 -1.20 -11.30 8.64
CA ALA A 271 -2.54 -10.87 8.28
C ALA A 271 -3.49 -12.05 7.98
N MET A 272 -2.95 -13.14 7.41
CA MET A 272 -3.71 -14.37 7.15
C MET A 272 -4.02 -15.18 8.43
N THR A 273 -3.11 -15.16 9.41
CA THR A 273 -3.19 -16.06 10.57
C THR A 273 -3.67 -15.38 11.86
N TYR A 274 -3.62 -14.05 11.91
CA TYR A 274 -4.00 -13.29 13.11
C TYR A 274 -5.34 -13.77 13.71
N PRO A 275 -5.44 -13.90 15.05
CA PRO A 275 -4.49 -13.46 16.09
C PRO A 275 -3.30 -14.41 16.33
N ASN A 276 -3.26 -15.55 15.69
CA ASN A 276 -2.20 -16.54 15.86
C ASN A 276 -1.00 -16.24 14.95
N ARG A 277 0.14 -16.84 15.27
CA ARG A 277 1.32 -16.89 14.40
C ARG A 277 1.49 -18.32 13.86
N ALA A 278 1.80 -18.43 12.58
CA ALA A 278 2.10 -19.72 11.94
C ALA A 278 3.49 -19.68 11.31
N HIS A 279 3.97 -20.84 10.89
CA HIS A 279 5.19 -20.92 10.09
C HIS A 279 5.08 -20.06 8.85
N ASN A 280 6.20 -19.44 8.45
CA ASN A 280 6.28 -18.51 7.33
C ASN A 280 7.44 -18.90 6.42
N PRO A 281 7.28 -18.89 5.08
CA PRO A 281 8.33 -19.27 4.14
C PRO A 281 9.46 -18.24 4.00
N ALA A 282 9.38 -17.08 4.69
CA ALA A 282 10.45 -16.11 4.72
C ALA A 282 11.64 -16.61 5.56
N PRO A 283 12.88 -16.22 5.22
CA PRO A 283 14.04 -16.58 6.02
C PRO A 283 14.00 -15.93 7.40
N ALA A 284 14.62 -16.60 8.39
CA ALA A 284 14.77 -16.03 9.73
C ALA A 284 15.79 -14.89 9.74
N LEU A 285 15.56 -13.87 10.57
CA LEU A 285 16.56 -12.85 10.86
C LEU A 285 17.66 -13.43 11.77
N ASP A 286 18.91 -13.29 11.35
CA ASP A 286 20.07 -13.54 12.19
C ASP A 286 20.62 -12.20 12.74
N LEU A 287 20.38 -11.94 14.01
CA LEU A 287 20.82 -10.71 14.67
C LEU A 287 22.35 -10.56 14.74
N LEU A 288 23.09 -11.65 14.74
CA LEU A 288 24.55 -11.61 14.80
C LEU A 288 25.19 -11.18 13.48
N SER A 289 24.50 -11.42 12.38
CA SER A 289 24.98 -11.08 11.03
C SER A 289 24.36 -9.78 10.47
N CYS A 290 23.34 -9.17 11.11
CA CYS A 290 22.69 -7.97 10.57
C CYS A 290 23.52 -6.70 10.64
N GLY A 291 24.65 -6.69 11.38
CA GLY A 291 25.51 -5.51 11.57
C GLY A 291 24.90 -4.44 12.49
N PRO A 292 25.49 -3.25 12.53
CA PRO A 292 24.99 -2.15 13.36
C PRO A 292 23.66 -1.61 12.80
N LEU A 293 22.72 -1.30 13.69
CA LEU A 293 21.46 -0.64 13.35
C LEU A 293 21.65 0.86 13.51
N THR A 294 21.47 1.61 12.43
CA THR A 294 21.66 3.08 12.41
C THR A 294 20.35 3.78 12.10
N PHE A 295 20.19 4.98 12.65
CA PHE A 295 19.03 5.82 12.45
C PHE A 295 19.48 7.24 12.13
N ASP A 296 18.87 7.84 11.09
CA ASP A 296 19.18 9.18 10.61
C ASP A 296 17.89 10.00 10.45
N VAL A 297 18.04 11.32 10.36
CA VAL A 297 16.92 12.23 10.08
C VAL A 297 16.64 12.33 8.59
N ILE A 298 15.38 12.65 8.24
CA ILE A 298 14.98 12.92 6.86
C ILE A 298 15.37 14.35 6.47
N ASP A 299 16.02 14.52 5.33
CA ASP A 299 16.28 15.83 4.73
C ASP A 299 15.08 16.27 3.88
N GLU A 300 14.18 17.03 4.49
CA GLU A 300 12.96 17.54 3.83
C GLU A 300 13.27 18.54 2.70
N THR A 301 14.46 19.18 2.72
CA THR A 301 14.87 20.09 1.65
C THR A 301 15.20 19.32 0.36
N ALA A 302 15.89 18.20 0.50
CA ALA A 302 16.21 17.32 -0.62
C ALA A 302 14.98 16.53 -1.09
N PHE A 303 14.05 16.19 -0.16
CA PHE A 303 12.88 15.36 -0.42
C PHE A 303 11.55 16.06 -0.09
N PRO A 304 11.16 17.11 -0.84
CA PRO A 304 10.00 17.94 -0.53
C PRO A 304 8.67 17.18 -0.53
N CYS A 305 8.55 16.04 -1.26
CA CYS A 305 7.32 15.24 -1.26
C CYS A 305 6.94 14.75 0.14
N PHE A 306 7.91 14.51 1.02
CA PHE A 306 7.67 14.11 2.40
C PHE A 306 6.97 15.21 3.21
N ALA A 307 7.49 16.45 3.16
CA ALA A 307 6.88 17.60 3.83
C ALA A 307 5.51 17.95 3.23
N LEU A 308 5.34 17.85 1.90
CA LEU A 308 4.06 18.10 1.23
C LEU A 308 2.98 17.09 1.66
N ALA A 309 3.35 15.82 1.88
CA ALA A 309 2.42 14.82 2.40
C ALA A 309 1.99 15.14 3.84
N GLN A 310 2.90 15.61 4.69
CA GLN A 310 2.56 16.06 6.04
C GLN A 310 1.65 17.30 6.01
N GLN A 311 1.89 18.23 5.09
CA GLN A 311 1.01 19.39 4.89
C GLN A 311 -0.39 18.96 4.48
N ALA A 312 -0.54 17.98 3.58
CA ALA A 312 -1.84 17.41 3.23
C ALA A 312 -2.54 16.78 4.42
N ALA A 313 -1.78 16.04 5.26
CA ALA A 313 -2.29 15.43 6.49
C ALA A 313 -2.82 16.48 7.48
N GLN A 314 -2.13 17.61 7.61
CA GLN A 314 -2.56 18.75 8.45
C GLN A 314 -3.81 19.43 7.89
N THR A 315 -3.88 19.58 6.56
CA THR A 315 -5.04 20.19 5.88
C THR A 315 -6.28 19.31 6.02
N GLY A 316 -6.11 17.99 5.94
CA GLY A 316 -7.21 17.03 6.06
C GLY A 316 -8.13 16.98 4.86
N GLY A 317 -9.31 16.39 5.04
CA GLY A 317 -10.34 16.29 4.00
C GLY A 317 -9.81 15.68 2.70
N THR A 318 -10.22 16.22 1.56
CA THR A 318 -9.80 15.75 0.23
C THR A 318 -8.36 16.10 -0.15
N ALA A 319 -7.60 16.84 0.68
CA ALA A 319 -6.21 17.20 0.37
C ALA A 319 -5.32 15.96 0.20
N CYS A 320 -5.49 14.94 1.06
CA CYS A 320 -4.73 13.69 0.96
C CYS A 320 -5.03 12.93 -0.35
N THR A 321 -6.28 12.95 -0.80
CA THR A 321 -6.68 12.37 -2.09
C THR A 321 -6.05 13.12 -3.25
N ALA A 322 -6.07 14.45 -3.20
CA ALA A 322 -5.52 15.29 -4.26
C ALA A 322 -4.01 15.07 -4.45
N ILE A 323 -3.23 15.02 -3.35
CA ILE A 323 -1.80 14.77 -3.46
C ILE A 323 -1.49 13.35 -3.94
N ASN A 324 -2.26 12.35 -3.51
CA ASN A 324 -2.07 10.99 -3.99
C ASN A 324 -2.32 10.89 -5.49
N ALA A 325 -3.43 11.48 -5.98
CA ALA A 325 -3.78 11.48 -7.40
C ALA A 325 -2.73 12.20 -8.25
N ALA A 326 -2.25 13.38 -7.80
CA ALA A 326 -1.20 14.13 -8.47
C ALA A 326 0.13 13.35 -8.50
N ASN A 327 0.49 12.71 -7.40
CA ASN A 327 1.68 11.86 -7.33
C ASN A 327 1.59 10.68 -8.29
N GLU A 328 0.48 9.93 -8.30
CA GLU A 328 0.30 8.79 -9.21
C GLU A 328 0.44 9.22 -10.69
N GLU A 329 -0.17 10.34 -11.06
CA GLU A 329 -0.11 10.87 -12.42
C GLU A 329 1.31 11.34 -12.76
N ALA A 330 1.96 12.12 -11.87
CA ALA A 330 3.31 12.63 -12.08
C ALA A 330 4.34 11.50 -12.15
N VAL A 331 4.24 10.49 -11.29
CA VAL A 331 5.10 9.30 -11.36
C VAL A 331 4.91 8.57 -12.69
N GLY A 332 3.67 8.46 -13.18
CA GLY A 332 3.38 7.90 -14.51
C GLY A 332 4.07 8.68 -15.63
N LEU A 333 4.05 10.01 -15.58
CA LEU A 333 4.74 10.88 -16.55
C LEU A 333 6.27 10.79 -16.45
N PHE A 334 6.80 10.72 -15.23
CA PHE A 334 8.24 10.56 -14.99
C PHE A 334 8.75 9.21 -15.54
N LEU A 335 8.02 8.13 -15.34
CA LEU A 335 8.36 6.81 -15.89
C LEU A 335 8.31 6.76 -17.42
N GLN A 336 7.58 7.69 -18.05
CA GLN A 336 7.54 7.90 -19.50
C GLN A 336 8.57 8.92 -20.01
N ASP A 337 9.48 9.41 -19.15
CA ASP A 337 10.46 10.46 -19.44
C ASP A 337 9.84 11.80 -19.92
N LYS A 338 8.60 12.09 -19.52
CA LYS A 338 7.92 13.34 -19.91
C LYS A 338 8.18 14.50 -18.96
N ILE A 339 8.58 14.22 -17.74
CA ILE A 339 8.90 15.22 -16.69
C ILE A 339 10.15 14.83 -15.92
N GLY A 340 10.79 15.80 -15.26
CA GLY A 340 11.95 15.60 -14.40
C GLY A 340 11.59 15.12 -13.00
N PHE A 341 12.61 14.75 -12.21
CA PHE A 341 12.43 14.19 -10.87
C PHE A 341 11.67 15.12 -9.92
N TYR A 342 12.06 16.40 -9.88
CA TYR A 342 11.38 17.38 -9.01
C TYR A 342 10.02 17.85 -9.52
N ASP A 343 9.67 17.56 -10.77
CA ASP A 343 8.35 17.87 -11.28
C ASP A 343 7.27 17.02 -10.59
N ILE A 344 7.65 15.86 -10.02
CA ILE A 344 6.75 15.08 -9.15
C ILE A 344 6.35 15.91 -7.94
N ALA A 345 7.31 16.52 -7.24
CA ALA A 345 7.02 17.39 -6.10
C ALA A 345 6.25 18.65 -6.50
N ASN A 346 6.57 19.24 -7.66
CA ASN A 346 5.85 20.39 -8.21
C ASN A 346 4.37 20.07 -8.52
N ALA A 347 4.07 18.84 -8.98
CA ALA A 347 2.70 18.37 -9.20
C ALA A 347 1.93 18.24 -7.87
N VAL A 348 2.56 17.63 -6.88
CA VAL A 348 1.98 17.43 -5.54
C VAL A 348 1.72 18.78 -4.85
N GLU A 349 2.68 19.71 -4.91
CA GLU A 349 2.52 21.06 -4.37
C GLU A 349 1.36 21.83 -5.05
N ALA A 350 1.23 21.70 -6.37
CA ALA A 350 0.12 22.31 -7.10
C ALA A 350 -1.24 21.72 -6.69
N ALA A 351 -1.31 20.41 -6.42
CA ALA A 351 -2.52 19.74 -5.99
C ALA A 351 -2.99 20.21 -4.59
N LEU A 352 -2.09 20.61 -3.69
CA LEU A 352 -2.44 21.20 -2.38
C LEU A 352 -3.18 22.55 -2.48
N ARG A 353 -3.17 23.19 -3.64
CA ARG A 353 -3.88 24.45 -3.90
C ARG A 353 -5.30 24.24 -4.44
N LEU A 354 -5.69 22.99 -4.72
CA LEU A 354 -7.04 22.67 -5.16
C LEU A 354 -8.04 22.84 -4.00
N PRO A 355 -9.33 23.11 -4.31
CA PRO A 355 -10.37 23.19 -3.28
C PRO A 355 -10.46 21.93 -2.43
N VAL A 356 -10.60 22.08 -1.12
CA VAL A 356 -10.67 21.00 -0.15
C VAL A 356 -12.06 20.89 0.44
N VAL A 357 -12.63 19.69 0.42
CA VAL A 357 -13.84 19.33 1.16
C VAL A 357 -13.40 18.68 2.48
N GLN A 358 -13.76 19.26 3.64
CA GLN A 358 -13.25 18.83 4.95
C GLN A 358 -13.86 17.52 5.46
N GLU A 359 -15.15 17.31 5.24
CA GLU A 359 -15.85 16.07 5.57
C GLU A 359 -16.35 15.40 4.29
N PRO A 360 -15.44 14.79 3.50
CA PRO A 360 -15.79 14.33 2.17
C PRO A 360 -16.66 13.07 2.20
N SER A 361 -17.69 13.08 1.36
CA SER A 361 -18.34 11.85 0.94
C SER A 361 -17.44 11.05 0.00
N LEU A 362 -17.81 9.79 -0.25
CA LEU A 362 -17.09 8.97 -1.24
C LEU A 362 -17.11 9.61 -2.64
N ALA A 363 -18.19 10.30 -3.02
CA ALA A 363 -18.29 11.02 -4.29
C ALA A 363 -17.29 12.19 -4.36
N ASP A 364 -17.12 12.94 -3.27
CA ASP A 364 -16.15 14.03 -3.19
C ASP A 364 -14.71 13.51 -3.32
N ILE A 365 -14.42 12.35 -2.76
CA ILE A 365 -13.10 11.71 -2.90
C ILE A 365 -12.83 11.33 -4.35
N PHE A 366 -13.79 10.72 -5.06
CA PHE A 366 -13.64 10.39 -6.48
C PHE A 366 -13.48 11.65 -7.35
N GLU A 367 -14.21 12.70 -7.03
CA GLU A 367 -14.09 13.96 -7.77
C GLU A 367 -12.75 14.65 -7.51
N ALA A 368 -12.26 14.66 -6.26
CA ALA A 368 -10.94 15.20 -5.93
C ALA A 368 -9.80 14.45 -6.64
N ASP A 369 -9.85 13.12 -6.68
CA ASP A 369 -8.91 12.31 -7.47
C ASP A 369 -8.94 12.70 -8.95
N ARG A 370 -10.14 12.75 -9.54
CA ARG A 370 -10.32 13.11 -10.95
C ARG A 370 -9.77 14.49 -11.28
N LEU A 371 -10.10 15.50 -10.47
CA LEU A 371 -9.66 16.89 -10.67
C LEU A 371 -8.15 17.02 -10.54
N ALA A 372 -7.55 16.39 -9.54
CA ALA A 372 -6.10 16.46 -9.35
C ALA A 372 -5.34 15.80 -10.49
N ARG A 373 -5.82 14.66 -11.04
CA ARG A 373 -5.23 14.03 -12.23
C ARG A 373 -5.31 14.93 -13.46
N ILE A 374 -6.47 15.54 -13.73
CA ILE A 374 -6.64 16.47 -14.85
C ILE A 374 -5.69 17.66 -14.68
N HIS A 375 -5.67 18.28 -13.49
CA HIS A 375 -4.81 19.43 -13.21
C HIS A 375 -3.31 19.09 -13.45
N THR A 376 -2.87 17.91 -13.03
CA THR A 376 -1.49 17.47 -13.24
C THR A 376 -1.19 17.26 -14.73
N ARG A 377 -2.08 16.64 -15.49
CA ARG A 377 -1.90 16.47 -16.95
C ARG A 377 -1.84 17.80 -17.68
N GLU A 378 -2.76 18.72 -17.40
CA GLU A 378 -2.79 20.03 -18.04
C GLU A 378 -1.54 20.87 -17.74
N ARG A 379 -0.91 20.66 -16.59
CA ARG A 379 0.34 21.35 -16.22
C ARG A 379 1.54 20.89 -17.05
N PHE A 380 1.63 19.61 -17.39
CA PHE A 380 2.83 19.01 -17.98
C PHE A 380 2.66 18.50 -19.42
N LEU A 381 1.45 18.41 -19.95
CA LEU A 381 1.17 17.84 -21.28
C LEU A 381 0.58 18.90 -22.24
N LYS A 382 0.87 20.18 -22.01
CA LYS A 382 0.49 21.29 -22.92
C LYS A 382 1.38 21.31 -24.15
#